data_2cd61869f1415d5497fa72eb04a04871
#
_entry.id   2cd61869f1415d5497fa72eb04a04871
#
_cell.length_a   1.000
_cell.length_b   1.000
_cell.length_c   1.000
_cell.angle_alpha   90.00
_cell.angle_beta   90.00
_cell.angle_gamma   90.00
#
_symmetry.space_group_name_H-M   'P 1'
#
loop_
_entity.id
_entity.type
_entity.pdbx_description
1 polymer ?
#
loop_
_entity_poly.entity_id
_entity_poly.type
_entity_poly.pdbx_seq_one_letter_code
_entity_poly.pdbx_strand_id
1 'polypeptide(L)'
;SEIDMENKFVAIKMHFGELGNVSFLRPNYAKAVADVIKELGGKPFLTDCNTLYPGSRKNALEHLQCAWENGFTAMTVGCPILIGDGLKGTDDIEVPVEGVEYIKSAKIGRAIMDADIFISLSHFKGHETTGFGGAIKNIGMGCGSRAGKKEQHTNGQPTIHEDMCRGCRRC
;
A
#
# COMPACT_ATOMS: atom_id res chain seq x y z
N SER A 1 23.67 0.53 -14.61
CA SER A 1 22.40 0.02 -14.05
C SER A 1 21.80 -0.97 -15.05
N GLU A 2 21.26 -2.09 -14.59
CA GLU A 2 20.53 -3.05 -15.44
C GLU A 2 19.12 -2.55 -15.76
N ILE A 3 18.62 -1.56 -14.99
CA ILE A 3 17.31 -0.95 -15.16
C ILE A 3 17.51 0.48 -15.67
N ASP A 4 16.96 0.79 -16.83
CA ASP A 4 16.89 2.16 -17.35
C ASP A 4 15.83 2.94 -16.59
N MET A 5 16.26 3.95 -15.80
CA MET A 5 15.39 4.80 -15.01
C MET A 5 15.19 6.21 -15.60
N GLU A 6 15.91 6.53 -16.70
CA GLU A 6 15.88 7.87 -17.27
C GLU A 6 14.45 8.31 -17.63
N ASN A 7 14.02 9.43 -17.05
CA ASN A 7 12.68 10.02 -17.19
C ASN A 7 11.49 9.13 -16.75
N LYS A 8 11.72 8.00 -16.08
CA LYS A 8 10.68 7.06 -15.63
C LYS A 8 10.07 7.47 -14.30
N PHE A 9 8.75 7.26 -14.14
CA PHE A 9 8.09 7.31 -12.84
C PHE A 9 8.39 6.06 -12.04
N VAL A 10 8.99 6.22 -10.86
CA VAL A 10 9.41 5.11 -10.01
C VAL A 10 8.65 5.11 -8.70
N ALA A 11 7.75 4.15 -8.55
CA ALA A 11 7.01 3.96 -7.31
C ALA A 11 7.86 3.22 -6.27
N ILE A 12 8.15 3.84 -5.15
CA ILE A 12 8.77 3.21 -3.98
C ILE A 12 7.65 2.83 -3.02
N LYS A 13 7.23 1.57 -3.05
CA LYS A 13 6.17 1.06 -2.19
C LYS A 13 6.73 0.67 -0.84
N MET A 14 6.22 1.29 0.20
CA MET A 14 6.56 0.95 1.58
C MET A 14 5.39 1.21 2.54
N HIS A 15 5.53 0.73 3.76
CA HIS A 15 4.60 0.99 4.85
C HIS A 15 5.13 2.17 5.68
N PHE A 16 4.34 3.24 5.83
CA PHE A 16 4.76 4.45 6.54
C PHE A 16 4.69 4.35 8.08
N GLY A 17 4.40 3.16 8.63
CA GLY A 17 4.12 2.99 10.05
C GLY A 17 2.65 3.25 10.39
N GLU A 18 2.30 3.01 11.64
CA GLU A 18 1.04 3.41 12.25
C GLU A 18 1.38 4.26 13.48
N LEU A 19 0.52 5.19 13.87
CA LEU A 19 0.78 6.05 15.03
C LEU A 19 1.02 5.22 16.29
N GLY A 20 2.07 5.57 17.03
CA GLY A 20 2.48 4.85 18.23
C GLY A 20 3.34 3.60 17.97
N ASN A 21 3.44 3.11 16.75
CA ASN A 21 4.35 2.02 16.38
C ASN A 21 5.71 2.61 15.96
N VAL A 22 6.78 2.15 16.58
CA VAL A 22 8.16 2.59 16.28
C VAL A 22 8.95 1.56 15.46
N SER A 23 8.38 0.40 15.15
CA SER A 23 9.01 -0.69 14.40
C SER A 23 8.65 -0.63 12.92
N PHE A 24 9.07 0.41 12.21
CA PHE A 24 8.93 0.55 10.76
C PHE A 24 10.24 1.02 10.14
N LEU A 25 10.42 0.82 8.84
CA LEU A 25 11.58 1.35 8.12
C LEU A 25 11.58 2.88 8.19
N ARG A 26 12.71 3.45 8.60
CA ARG A 26 12.82 4.88 8.83
C ARG A 26 12.93 5.67 7.52
N PRO A 27 12.57 6.97 7.50
CA PRO A 27 12.60 7.82 6.31
C PRO A 27 13.98 7.89 5.62
N ASN A 28 15.09 7.76 6.37
CA ASN A 28 16.43 7.77 5.81
C ASN A 28 16.71 6.62 4.83
N TYR A 29 16.10 5.45 5.02
CA TYR A 29 16.21 4.35 4.05
C TYR A 29 15.46 4.68 2.75
N ALA A 30 14.25 5.25 2.88
CA ALA A 30 13.49 5.71 1.72
C ALA A 30 14.23 6.80 0.95
N LYS A 31 14.85 7.75 1.68
CA LYS A 31 15.67 8.79 1.09
C LYS A 31 16.85 8.23 0.29
N ALA A 32 17.59 7.29 0.85
CA ALA A 32 18.74 6.69 0.16
C ALA A 32 18.31 6.03 -1.17
N VAL A 33 17.17 5.34 -1.19
CA VAL A 33 16.63 4.75 -2.43
C VAL A 33 16.18 5.84 -3.41
N ALA A 34 15.49 6.87 -2.93
CA ALA A 34 15.03 7.98 -3.78
C ALA A 34 16.21 8.77 -4.38
N ASP A 35 17.28 8.97 -3.63
CA ASP A 35 18.48 9.67 -4.13
C ASP A 35 19.14 8.87 -5.27
N VAL A 36 19.33 7.56 -5.11
CA VAL A 36 19.86 6.69 -6.18
C VAL A 36 18.99 6.72 -7.44
N ILE A 37 17.67 6.68 -7.29
CA ILE A 37 16.75 6.75 -8.44
C ILE A 37 16.93 8.08 -9.19
N LYS A 38 17.06 9.20 -8.46
CA LYS A 38 17.29 10.51 -9.08
C LYS A 38 18.66 10.61 -9.77
N GLU A 39 19.70 10.05 -9.16
CA GLU A 39 21.03 9.97 -9.78
C GLU A 39 21.01 9.19 -11.10
N LEU A 40 20.07 8.23 -11.24
CA LEU A 40 19.84 7.47 -12.45
C LEU A 40 18.81 8.12 -13.40
N GLY A 41 18.44 9.39 -13.17
CA GLY A 41 17.50 10.16 -14.01
C GLY A 41 16.03 9.83 -13.79
N GLY A 42 15.67 9.00 -12.81
CA GLY A 42 14.31 8.61 -12.50
C GLY A 42 13.54 9.66 -11.69
N LYS A 43 12.21 9.54 -11.68
CA LYS A 43 11.26 10.40 -10.97
C LYS A 43 10.61 9.62 -9.83
N PRO A 44 11.26 9.51 -8.64
CA PRO A 44 10.74 8.71 -7.54
C PRO A 44 9.56 9.37 -6.84
N PHE A 45 8.65 8.55 -6.33
CA PHE A 45 7.66 8.92 -5.32
C PHE A 45 7.46 7.77 -4.34
N LEU A 46 7.19 8.09 -3.07
CA LEU A 46 6.78 7.10 -2.08
C LEU A 46 5.30 6.83 -2.19
N THR A 47 4.89 5.58 -1.99
CA THR A 47 3.48 5.21 -2.02
C THR A 47 3.12 4.08 -1.07
N ASP A 48 1.86 4.10 -0.62
CA ASP A 48 1.12 3.02 0.03
C ASP A 48 -0.35 3.18 -0.32
N CYS A 49 -1.17 2.15 -0.09
CA CYS A 49 -2.62 2.21 -0.23
C CYS A 49 -3.33 2.22 1.13
N ASN A 50 -4.51 2.82 1.16
CA ASN A 50 -5.32 2.97 2.37
C ASN A 50 -5.68 1.62 3.00
N THR A 51 -5.92 1.62 4.32
CA THR A 51 -6.23 0.41 5.09
C THR A 51 -7.73 0.19 5.24
N LEU A 52 -8.12 -1.07 5.57
CA LEU A 52 -9.49 -1.43 5.93
C LEU A 52 -9.76 -1.33 7.43
N TYR A 53 -8.77 -1.71 8.24
CA TYR A 53 -8.91 -1.75 9.69
C TYR A 53 -8.93 -0.35 10.33
N PRO A 54 -9.46 -0.21 11.56
CA PRO A 54 -9.37 1.02 12.32
C PRO A 54 -7.91 1.43 12.55
N GLY A 55 -7.60 2.70 12.30
CA GLY A 55 -6.25 3.25 12.41
C GLY A 55 -6.16 4.59 11.71
N SER A 56 -4.96 5.10 11.55
CA SER A 56 -4.68 6.45 11.02
C SER A 56 -4.46 6.48 9.51
N ARG A 57 -4.83 5.42 8.77
CA ARG A 57 -4.54 5.30 7.32
C ARG A 57 -5.76 4.86 6.50
N LYS A 58 -6.97 5.31 6.89
CA LYS A 58 -8.23 4.90 6.23
C LYS A 58 -8.55 5.67 4.95
N ASN A 59 -8.02 6.87 4.81
CA ASN A 59 -8.17 7.75 3.66
C ASN A 59 -6.87 8.52 3.45
N ALA A 60 -6.69 9.12 2.28
CA ALA A 60 -5.43 9.75 1.91
C ALA A 60 -5.00 10.89 2.85
N LEU A 61 -5.94 11.65 3.42
CA LEU A 61 -5.60 12.77 4.30
C LEU A 61 -5.03 12.27 5.62
N GLU A 62 -5.73 11.33 6.28
CA GLU A 62 -5.27 10.70 7.50
C GLU A 62 -3.98 9.90 7.26
N HIS A 63 -3.88 9.21 6.13
CA HIS A 63 -2.72 8.41 5.77
C HIS A 63 -1.47 9.28 5.56
N LEU A 64 -1.59 10.41 4.85
CA LEU A 64 -0.49 11.36 4.71
C LEU A 64 -0.12 12.01 6.04
N GLN A 65 -1.11 12.37 6.87
CA GLN A 65 -0.86 12.91 8.20
C GLN A 65 -0.07 11.89 9.05
N CYS A 66 -0.49 10.62 9.05
CA CYS A 66 0.23 9.54 9.74
C CYS A 66 1.67 9.38 9.22
N ALA A 67 1.87 9.46 7.91
CA ALA A 67 3.20 9.40 7.31
C ALA A 67 4.07 10.57 7.81
N TRP A 68 3.53 11.78 7.85
CA TRP A 68 4.24 12.98 8.33
C TRP A 68 4.61 12.88 9.81
N GLU A 69 3.71 12.42 10.66
CA GLU A 69 3.97 12.21 12.08
C GLU A 69 5.03 11.13 12.34
N ASN A 70 5.15 10.15 11.42
CA ASN A 70 6.21 9.15 11.41
C ASN A 70 7.50 9.63 10.71
N GLY A 71 7.56 10.90 10.30
CA GLY A 71 8.75 11.55 9.74
C GLY A 71 8.90 11.47 8.21
N PHE A 72 7.90 10.91 7.51
CA PHE A 72 7.90 10.84 6.03
C PHE A 72 7.28 12.12 5.46
N THR A 73 8.11 13.04 5.00
CA THR A 73 7.70 14.22 4.25
C THR A 73 8.50 14.32 2.96
N ALA A 74 8.03 15.10 1.99
CA ALA A 74 8.79 15.32 0.76
C ALA A 74 10.19 15.93 1.05
N MET A 75 10.33 16.67 2.15
CA MET A 75 11.62 17.24 2.57
C MET A 75 12.55 16.19 3.18
N THR A 76 12.03 15.30 4.02
CA THR A 76 12.85 14.29 4.73
C THR A 76 13.24 13.13 3.82
N VAL A 77 12.38 12.74 2.88
CA VAL A 77 12.65 11.62 1.95
C VAL A 77 13.15 12.08 0.59
N GLY A 78 13.04 13.37 0.29
CA GLY A 78 13.55 13.97 -0.94
C GLY A 78 12.69 13.71 -2.18
N CYS A 79 11.47 13.15 -2.07
CA CYS A 79 10.54 12.94 -3.18
C CYS A 79 9.08 13.07 -2.71
N PRO A 80 8.12 13.30 -3.63
CA PRO A 80 6.70 13.33 -3.31
C PRO A 80 6.20 12.04 -2.65
N ILE A 81 5.10 12.15 -1.88
CA ILE A 81 4.36 11.02 -1.31
C ILE A 81 2.96 11.02 -1.89
N LEU A 82 2.55 9.92 -2.50
CA LEU A 82 1.24 9.74 -3.11
C LEU A 82 0.55 8.53 -2.47
N ILE A 83 -0.72 8.67 -2.12
CA ILE A 83 -1.52 7.52 -1.69
C ILE A 83 -2.07 6.83 -2.94
N GLY A 84 -1.66 5.57 -3.13
CA GLY A 84 -1.77 4.85 -4.39
C GLY A 84 -3.20 4.59 -4.88
N ASP A 85 -4.17 4.49 -3.96
CA ASP A 85 -5.57 4.22 -4.23
C ASP A 85 -6.50 5.44 -4.01
N GLY A 86 -5.92 6.65 -4.04
CA GLY A 86 -6.65 7.92 -4.01
C GLY A 86 -7.26 8.26 -2.65
N LEU A 87 -8.11 9.31 -2.66
CA LEU A 87 -8.64 9.92 -1.44
C LEU A 87 -9.38 8.94 -0.53
N LYS A 88 -10.21 8.08 -1.09
CA LYS A 88 -11.09 7.15 -0.35
C LYS A 88 -10.66 5.69 -0.44
N GLY A 89 -9.53 5.40 -1.09
CA GLY A 89 -9.07 4.03 -1.32
C GLY A 89 -9.87 3.29 -2.41
N THR A 90 -10.42 4.01 -3.36
CA THR A 90 -11.30 3.51 -4.43
C THR A 90 -10.77 3.76 -5.83
N ASP A 91 -9.60 4.39 -5.97
CA ASP A 91 -8.97 4.61 -7.26
C ASP A 91 -8.01 3.46 -7.57
N ASP A 92 -8.53 2.49 -8.32
CA ASP A 92 -7.79 1.27 -8.64
C ASP A 92 -7.90 0.85 -10.10
N ILE A 93 -7.03 -0.05 -10.49
CA ILE A 93 -7.06 -0.78 -11.76
C ILE A 93 -7.24 -2.26 -11.44
N GLU A 94 -8.18 -2.90 -12.12
CA GLU A 94 -8.41 -4.34 -12.01
C GLU A 94 -7.51 -5.09 -12.99
N VAL A 95 -6.67 -5.99 -12.45
CA VAL A 95 -5.72 -6.80 -13.23
C VAL A 95 -6.13 -8.26 -13.11
N PRO A 96 -6.33 -8.99 -14.22
CA PRO A 96 -6.63 -10.42 -14.19
C PRO A 96 -5.51 -11.21 -13.52
N VAL A 97 -5.89 -12.22 -12.71
CA VAL A 97 -4.94 -13.14 -12.06
C VAL A 97 -5.27 -14.56 -12.50
N GLU A 98 -4.32 -15.21 -13.16
CA GLU A 98 -4.47 -16.58 -13.65
C GLU A 98 -3.87 -17.59 -12.65
N GLY A 99 -4.34 -18.84 -12.71
CA GLY A 99 -3.77 -19.96 -11.94
C GLY A 99 -4.12 -19.94 -10.45
N VAL A 100 -5.10 -19.15 -10.02
CA VAL A 100 -5.55 -19.08 -8.62
C VAL A 100 -7.01 -19.49 -8.46
N GLU A 101 -7.33 -20.09 -7.32
CA GLU A 101 -8.66 -20.67 -7.07
C GLU A 101 -9.70 -19.62 -6.67
N TYR A 102 -9.33 -18.64 -5.83
CA TYR A 102 -10.28 -17.78 -5.13
C TYR A 102 -10.40 -16.36 -5.68
N ILE A 103 -9.31 -15.79 -6.18
CA ILE A 103 -9.25 -14.40 -6.63
C ILE A 103 -8.97 -14.38 -8.13
N LYS A 104 -9.95 -13.96 -8.93
CA LYS A 104 -9.83 -13.91 -10.40
C LYS A 104 -9.19 -12.62 -10.90
N SER A 105 -9.16 -11.56 -10.09
CA SER A 105 -8.56 -10.28 -10.40
C SER A 105 -7.98 -9.62 -9.16
N ALA A 106 -6.97 -8.78 -9.35
CA ALA A 106 -6.36 -7.95 -8.32
C ALA A 106 -6.72 -6.48 -8.57
N LYS A 107 -7.28 -5.80 -7.57
CA LYS A 107 -7.58 -4.37 -7.62
C LYS A 107 -6.42 -3.60 -6.99
N ILE A 108 -5.58 -3.03 -7.84
CA ILE A 108 -4.32 -2.37 -7.47
C ILE A 108 -4.47 -0.87 -7.55
N GLY A 109 -3.95 -0.14 -6.56
CA GLY A 109 -4.00 1.32 -6.54
C GLY A 109 -3.44 1.94 -7.82
N ARG A 110 -4.18 2.90 -8.41
CA ARG A 110 -3.90 3.49 -9.71
C ARG A 110 -2.50 4.09 -9.81
N ALA A 111 -2.07 4.89 -8.82
CA ALA A 111 -0.75 5.52 -8.90
C ALA A 111 0.40 4.50 -8.94
N ILE A 112 0.20 3.29 -8.41
CA ILE A 112 1.18 2.21 -8.50
C ILE A 112 1.20 1.63 -9.92
N MET A 113 0.03 1.47 -10.53
CA MET A 113 -0.11 0.93 -11.90
C MET A 113 0.34 1.92 -12.98
N ASP A 114 0.26 3.23 -12.70
CA ASP A 114 0.71 4.29 -13.61
C ASP A 114 2.24 4.50 -13.57
N ALA A 115 2.95 3.87 -12.62
CA ALA A 115 4.41 3.94 -12.55
C ALA A 115 5.06 3.02 -13.59
N ASP A 116 6.16 3.49 -14.18
CA ASP A 116 6.97 2.70 -15.13
C ASP A 116 7.79 1.64 -14.42
N ILE A 117 8.23 1.92 -13.18
CA ILE A 117 9.08 1.05 -12.37
C ILE A 117 8.52 0.99 -10.96
N PHE A 118 8.51 -0.22 -10.42
CA PHE A 118 8.06 -0.50 -9.06
C PHE A 118 9.19 -1.05 -8.20
N ILE A 119 9.43 -0.43 -7.03
CA ILE A 119 10.40 -0.87 -6.03
C ILE A 119 9.67 -1.13 -4.72
N SER A 120 9.75 -2.35 -4.22
CA SER A 120 9.21 -2.71 -2.91
C SER A 120 10.27 -2.53 -1.82
N LEU A 121 10.12 -1.50 -0.99
CA LEU A 121 10.96 -1.29 0.20
C LEU A 121 10.25 -1.87 1.41
N SER A 122 10.62 -3.10 1.76
CA SER A 122 9.85 -3.95 2.66
C SER A 122 10.51 -4.12 4.03
N HIS A 123 9.70 -3.97 5.08
CA HIS A 123 10.07 -4.33 6.45
C HIS A 123 9.72 -5.80 6.73
N PHE A 124 10.71 -6.61 7.04
CA PHE A 124 10.50 -7.99 7.50
C PHE A 124 10.15 -7.99 8.98
N LYS A 125 9.02 -8.58 9.34
CA LYS A 125 8.52 -8.62 10.72
C LYS A 125 7.65 -9.83 11.00
N GLY A 126 7.40 -10.11 12.27
CA GLY A 126 6.40 -11.10 12.70
C GLY A 126 4.98 -10.73 12.26
N HIS A 127 4.13 -11.74 12.07
CA HIS A 127 2.72 -11.58 11.74
C HIS A 127 1.89 -12.65 12.44
N GLU A 128 0.81 -12.26 13.11
CA GLU A 128 -0.02 -13.14 13.95
C GLU A 128 -0.67 -14.29 13.18
N THR A 129 -1.08 -14.07 11.94
CA THR A 129 -1.80 -15.08 11.14
C THR A 129 -0.86 -15.90 10.25
N THR A 130 0.16 -15.26 9.65
CA THR A 130 1.03 -15.91 8.65
C THR A 130 2.43 -16.21 9.14
N GLY A 131 2.71 -16.03 10.44
CA GLY A 131 4.01 -16.18 11.06
C GLY A 131 4.94 -14.99 10.80
N PHE A 132 5.07 -14.54 9.56
CA PHE A 132 5.84 -13.34 9.20
C PHE A 132 5.21 -12.56 8.05
N GLY A 133 5.60 -11.31 7.89
CA GLY A 133 5.27 -10.44 6.78
C GLY A 133 6.52 -9.75 6.24
N GLY A 134 6.61 -9.61 4.93
CA GLY A 134 7.74 -9.00 4.24
C GLY A 134 7.33 -8.51 2.86
N ALA A 135 8.18 -8.75 1.83
CA ALA A 135 7.98 -8.25 0.47
C ALA A 135 6.65 -8.72 -0.14
N ILE A 136 6.31 -10.01 -0.06
CA ILE A 136 5.07 -10.54 -0.63
C ILE A 136 3.84 -9.83 -0.04
N LYS A 137 3.80 -9.60 1.28
CA LYS A 137 2.69 -8.88 1.91
C LYS A 137 2.69 -7.40 1.59
N ASN A 138 3.87 -6.76 1.52
CA ASN A 138 3.99 -5.35 1.12
C ASN A 138 3.48 -5.12 -0.30
N ILE A 139 3.68 -6.08 -1.20
CA ILE A 139 3.19 -6.03 -2.57
C ILE A 139 1.72 -6.48 -2.63
N GLY A 140 1.46 -7.75 -2.33
CA GLY A 140 0.14 -8.38 -2.54
C GLY A 140 -0.99 -7.68 -1.81
N MET A 141 -0.83 -7.47 -0.49
CA MET A 141 -1.83 -6.78 0.33
C MET A 141 -1.65 -5.26 0.26
N GLY A 142 -0.39 -4.78 0.29
CA GLY A 142 -0.06 -3.37 0.41
C GLY A 142 -0.44 -2.55 -0.82
N CYS A 143 -0.34 -3.08 -2.04
CA CYS A 143 -0.70 -2.39 -3.27
C CYS A 143 -2.20 -2.46 -3.60
N GLY A 144 -2.96 -3.33 -2.94
CA GLY A 144 -4.39 -3.43 -3.15
C GLY A 144 -5.14 -2.17 -2.71
N SER A 145 -6.15 -1.76 -3.47
CA SER A 145 -7.14 -0.80 -3.01
C SER A 145 -7.92 -1.34 -1.81
N ARG A 146 -8.78 -0.52 -1.20
CA ARG A 146 -9.63 -1.03 -0.11
C ARG A 146 -10.53 -2.18 -0.54
N ALA A 147 -11.07 -2.13 -1.77
CA ALA A 147 -11.85 -3.23 -2.35
C ALA A 147 -10.98 -4.48 -2.56
N GLY A 148 -9.78 -4.33 -3.14
CA GLY A 148 -8.83 -5.42 -3.33
C GLY A 148 -8.38 -6.06 -2.02
N LYS A 149 -8.08 -5.25 -0.98
CA LYS A 149 -7.78 -5.74 0.36
C LYS A 149 -8.95 -6.53 0.96
N LYS A 150 -10.18 -6.04 0.78
CA LYS A 150 -11.38 -6.72 1.26
C LYS A 150 -11.54 -8.09 0.61
N GLU A 151 -11.40 -8.19 -0.69
CA GLU A 151 -11.49 -9.47 -1.42
C GLU A 151 -10.44 -10.47 -0.94
N GLN A 152 -9.20 -10.03 -0.74
CA GLN A 152 -8.12 -10.89 -0.23
C GLN A 152 -8.31 -11.36 1.22
N HIS A 153 -9.07 -10.63 2.04
CA HIS A 153 -9.34 -11.00 3.43
C HIS A 153 -10.62 -11.81 3.60
N THR A 154 -11.50 -11.87 2.61
CA THR A 154 -12.82 -12.43 2.75
C THR A 154 -12.90 -13.81 2.12
N ASN A 155 -12.57 -14.85 2.87
CA ASN A 155 -12.85 -16.24 2.50
C ASN A 155 -14.30 -16.68 2.81
N GLY A 156 -15.08 -15.84 3.47
CA GLY A 156 -16.44 -16.12 3.86
C GLY A 156 -17.42 -15.21 3.12
N GLN A 157 -18.43 -15.78 2.53
CA GLN A 157 -19.62 -15.04 2.12
C GLN A 157 -20.58 -15.06 3.32
N PRO A 158 -20.70 -13.97 4.11
CA PRO A 158 -21.64 -13.96 5.22
C PRO A 158 -23.06 -14.09 4.69
N THR A 159 -23.78 -15.09 5.15
CA THR A 159 -25.20 -15.24 4.86
C THR A 159 -25.98 -14.49 5.94
N ILE A 160 -26.81 -13.56 5.53
CA ILE A 160 -27.68 -12.81 6.44
C ILE A 160 -29.05 -13.50 6.43
N HIS A 161 -29.48 -13.99 7.58
CA HIS A 161 -30.84 -14.46 7.79
C HIS A 161 -31.73 -13.24 8.05
N GLU A 162 -32.51 -12.83 7.05
CA GLU A 162 -33.31 -11.59 7.10
C GLU A 162 -34.34 -11.61 8.26
N ASP A 163 -34.88 -12.79 8.57
CA ASP A 163 -35.82 -13.04 9.67
C ASP A 163 -35.18 -12.82 11.06
N MET A 164 -33.88 -12.99 11.19
CA MET A 164 -33.13 -12.77 12.43
C MET A 164 -32.37 -11.45 12.45
N CYS A 165 -32.28 -10.76 11.36
CA CYS A 165 -31.51 -9.53 11.21
C CYS A 165 -32.21 -8.36 11.88
N ARG A 166 -31.57 -7.71 12.84
CA ARG A 166 -32.07 -6.51 13.55
C ARG A 166 -31.65 -5.19 12.90
N GLY A 167 -31.00 -5.21 11.74
CA GLY A 167 -30.55 -4.02 11.03
C GLY A 167 -29.55 -3.14 11.77
N CYS A 168 -28.82 -3.68 12.74
CA CYS A 168 -27.90 -2.90 13.59
C CYS A 168 -26.61 -2.41 12.90
N ARG A 169 -26.36 -2.82 11.66
CA ARG A 169 -25.18 -2.46 10.83
C ARG A 169 -23.82 -2.80 11.46
N ARG A 170 -23.75 -3.81 12.33
CA ARG A 170 -22.49 -4.25 12.97
C ARG A 170 -21.74 -5.34 12.20
N CYS A 171 -22.37 -6.00 11.24
CA CYS A 171 -21.74 -6.89 10.27
C CYS A 171 -21.29 -6.10 9.05
#